data_b06c737f01fddf057bb2c55f52417677
#
_entry.id   b06c737f01fddf057bb2c55f52417677
#
_cell.length_a   1.000
_cell.length_b   1.000
_cell.length_c   1.000
_cell.angle_alpha   90.00
_cell.angle_beta   90.00
_cell.angle_gamma   90.00
#
_symmetry.space_group_name_H-M   'P 1'
#
loop_
_entity.id
_entity.type
_entity.pdbx_description
1 polymer ?
#
loop_
_entity_poly.entity_id
_entity_poly.type
_entity_poly.pdbx_seq_one_letter_code
_entity_poly.pdbx_strand_id
1 'polypeptide(L)'
;MNQSSTLYWSHLAAYEACPQKFLWMKGWDGVDCGHGEGQPKPNPSTDSKHHAVMGIAIQYAVEKMYNDQLFRDPPNVLKVMLEVGEKEFDRQASKPWMHMNYSQAQMTREDMLDVIRDGITGYIATMKAHRFLGTYAKAEVNLVGWIDKWNPIGGRADTIVKRDDTGVTIIDGKNTKHKMKYTDPDQLRWYALLF
;
A
#
# COMPACT_ATOMS: atom_id res chain seq x y z
N MET A 1 13.67 -0.67 29.14
CA MET A 1 14.04 -1.49 27.96
C MET A 1 13.46 -0.81 26.74
N ASN A 2 14.30 -0.22 25.90
CA ASN A 2 13.84 0.41 24.66
C ASN A 2 13.27 -0.68 23.77
N GLN A 3 11.99 -0.59 23.44
CA GLN A 3 11.39 -1.44 22.42
C GLN A 3 12.18 -1.22 21.13
N SER A 4 12.90 -2.25 20.67
CA SER A 4 13.56 -2.19 19.38
C SER A 4 12.45 -2.02 18.34
N SER A 5 12.43 -0.86 17.71
CA SER A 5 11.40 -0.58 16.71
C SER A 5 11.67 -1.42 15.47
N THR A 6 10.69 -2.21 15.06
CA THR A 6 10.76 -3.00 13.83
C THR A 6 11.17 -2.11 12.63
N LEU A 7 12.15 -2.58 11.88
CA LEU A 7 12.58 -1.94 10.63
C LEU A 7 11.71 -2.45 9.47
N TYR A 8 11.22 -1.53 8.66
CA TYR A 8 10.45 -1.81 7.45
C TYR A 8 11.22 -1.35 6.21
N TRP A 9 10.92 -1.93 5.05
CA TRP A 9 11.51 -1.51 3.78
C TRP A 9 11.43 0.01 3.56
N SER A 10 10.27 0.62 3.83
CA SER A 10 10.10 2.07 3.72
C SER A 10 11.05 2.89 4.58
N HIS A 11 11.52 2.33 5.70
CA HIS A 11 12.52 2.97 6.55
C HIS A 11 13.90 2.94 5.92
N LEU A 12 14.29 1.81 5.30
CA LEU A 12 15.56 1.70 4.59
C LEU A 12 15.59 2.60 3.37
N ALA A 13 14.55 2.57 2.54
CA ALA A 13 14.40 3.45 1.39
C ALA A 13 14.44 4.95 1.79
N ALA A 14 13.83 5.30 2.93
CA ALA A 14 13.92 6.66 3.44
C ALA A 14 15.33 7.03 3.92
N TYR A 15 16.04 6.09 4.56
CA TYR A 15 17.41 6.29 5.00
C TYR A 15 18.37 6.47 3.83
N GLU A 16 18.28 5.62 2.80
CA GLU A 16 19.09 5.69 1.59
C GLU A 16 18.86 7.02 0.84
N ALA A 17 17.61 7.45 0.73
CA ALA A 17 17.27 8.71 0.08
C ALA A 17 17.73 9.94 0.91
N CYS A 18 17.55 9.90 2.22
CA CYS A 18 17.94 10.96 3.15
C CYS A 18 17.90 10.44 4.59
N PRO A 19 19.08 10.24 5.24
CA PRO A 19 19.16 9.79 6.63
C PRO A 19 18.35 10.67 7.60
N GLN A 20 18.31 11.98 7.37
CA GLN A 20 17.53 12.93 8.17
C GLN A 20 16.01 12.62 8.09
N LYS A 21 15.51 12.36 6.89
CA LYS A 21 14.11 11.98 6.70
C LYS A 21 13.77 10.71 7.47
N PHE A 22 14.67 9.73 7.49
CA PHE A 22 14.50 8.51 8.26
C PHE A 22 14.39 8.78 9.76
N LEU A 23 15.25 9.65 10.32
CA LEU A 23 15.19 10.02 11.74
C LEU A 23 13.85 10.66 12.10
N TRP A 24 13.36 11.58 11.27
CA TRP A 24 12.03 12.18 11.47
C TRP A 24 10.89 11.17 11.41
N MET A 25 10.96 10.21 10.47
CA MET A 25 9.95 9.14 10.40
C MET A 25 9.91 8.27 11.65
N LYS A 26 11.06 8.13 12.34
CA LYS A 26 11.17 7.35 13.59
C LYS A 26 10.81 8.14 14.84
N GLY A 27 10.49 9.43 14.70
CA GLY A 27 10.22 10.29 15.86
C GLY A 27 11.43 10.50 16.76
N TRP A 28 12.64 10.36 16.21
CA TRP A 28 13.88 10.62 16.92
C TRP A 28 14.23 12.10 16.84
N ASP A 29 13.26 12.95 17.11
CA ASP A 29 13.36 14.41 17.05
C ASP A 29 14.35 14.98 18.05
N GLY A 30 14.82 14.21 19.00
CA GLY A 30 15.79 14.63 20.03
C GLY A 30 17.25 14.32 19.71
N VAL A 31 17.53 13.70 18.55
CA VAL A 31 18.89 13.53 18.09
C VAL A 31 19.28 14.80 17.36
N ASP A 32 20.27 15.52 17.89
CA ASP A 32 20.88 16.66 17.21
C ASP A 32 21.54 16.20 15.92
N CYS A 33 20.82 16.30 14.83
CA CYS A 33 21.25 15.92 13.49
C CYS A 33 22.00 17.06 12.80
N GLY A 34 22.46 18.06 13.57
CA GLY A 34 23.18 19.22 13.05
C GLY A 34 22.29 20.24 12.31
N HIS A 35 20.98 20.06 12.34
CA HIS A 35 20.04 21.10 11.92
C HIS A 35 19.64 21.87 13.18
N GLY A 36 20.01 23.15 13.22
CA GLY A 36 19.79 24.02 14.37
C GLY A 36 18.34 23.98 14.86
N GLU A 37 18.16 24.14 16.17
CA GLU A 37 16.87 24.33 16.79
C GLU A 37 16.05 25.35 16.00
N GLY A 38 14.86 24.96 15.56
CA GLY A 38 13.93 25.87 14.91
C GLY A 38 13.69 25.67 13.42
N GLN A 39 14.22 24.63 12.79
CA GLN A 39 13.76 24.30 11.43
C GLN A 39 12.31 23.83 11.53
N PRO A 40 11.36 24.54 10.91
CA PRO A 40 9.96 24.15 10.96
C PRO A 40 9.81 22.76 10.35
N LYS A 41 9.06 21.88 11.04
CA LYS A 41 8.58 20.65 10.40
C LYS A 41 7.99 21.02 9.05
N PRO A 42 8.33 20.32 7.96
CA PRO A 42 7.76 20.64 6.67
C PRO A 42 6.25 20.72 6.84
N ASN A 43 5.66 21.85 6.43
CA ASN A 43 4.21 22.00 6.48
C ASN A 43 3.58 20.78 5.81
N PRO A 44 2.54 20.19 6.39
CA PRO A 44 1.82 19.12 5.73
C PRO A 44 1.43 19.63 4.34
N SER A 45 1.77 18.85 3.31
CA SER A 45 1.44 19.21 1.94
C SER A 45 -0.04 19.59 1.84
N THR A 46 -0.31 20.77 1.32
CA THR A 46 -1.67 21.22 1.01
C THR A 46 -2.16 20.66 -0.32
N ASP A 47 -1.33 19.88 -1.00
CA ASP A 47 -1.67 19.27 -2.27
C ASP A 47 -2.82 18.27 -2.13
N SER A 48 -3.69 18.23 -3.12
CA SER A 48 -4.78 17.27 -3.16
C SER A 48 -4.27 15.84 -3.10
N LYS A 49 -4.77 15.06 -2.15
CA LYS A 49 -4.40 13.65 -1.94
C LYS A 49 -5.26 12.67 -2.76
N HIS A 50 -5.88 13.13 -3.83
CA HIS A 50 -6.79 12.32 -4.65
C HIS A 50 -6.17 10.99 -5.12
N HIS A 51 -4.90 10.97 -5.53
CA HIS A 51 -4.23 9.71 -5.90
C HIS A 51 -4.12 8.74 -4.73
N ALA A 52 -3.85 9.24 -3.53
CA ALA A 52 -3.79 8.40 -2.33
C ALA A 52 -5.17 7.84 -1.98
N VAL A 53 -6.21 8.68 -2.07
CA VAL A 53 -7.59 8.25 -1.79
C VAL A 53 -8.05 7.18 -2.77
N MET A 54 -7.81 7.35 -4.08
CA MET A 54 -8.12 6.34 -5.10
C MET A 54 -7.33 5.04 -4.86
N GLY A 55 -6.04 5.15 -4.57
CA GLY A 55 -5.19 3.99 -4.27
C GLY A 55 -5.68 3.20 -3.06
N ILE A 56 -6.05 3.88 -1.97
CA ILE A 56 -6.61 3.25 -0.77
C ILE A 56 -7.94 2.55 -1.09
N ALA A 57 -8.80 3.17 -1.89
CA ALA A 57 -10.09 2.57 -2.26
C ALA A 57 -9.92 1.27 -3.05
N ILE A 58 -9.01 1.26 -4.03
CA ILE A 58 -8.69 0.05 -4.81
C ILE A 58 -8.11 -1.03 -3.89
N GLN A 59 -7.12 -0.67 -3.07
CA GLN A 59 -6.46 -1.61 -2.16
C GLN A 59 -7.44 -2.22 -1.17
N TYR A 60 -8.34 -1.41 -0.61
CA TYR A 60 -9.37 -1.89 0.32
C TYR A 60 -10.35 -2.86 -0.34
N ALA A 61 -10.74 -2.61 -1.60
CA ALA A 61 -11.58 -3.53 -2.36
C ALA A 61 -10.88 -4.88 -2.59
N VAL A 62 -9.57 -4.86 -2.90
CA VAL A 62 -8.73 -6.06 -3.05
C VAL A 62 -8.62 -6.82 -1.72
N GLU A 63 -8.36 -6.11 -0.63
CA GLU A 63 -8.30 -6.68 0.71
C GLU A 63 -9.61 -7.41 1.06
N LYS A 64 -10.74 -6.76 0.82
CA LYS A 64 -12.07 -7.33 1.04
C LYS A 64 -12.32 -8.56 0.18
N MET A 65 -11.90 -8.53 -1.09
CA MET A 65 -12.04 -9.70 -1.96
C MET A 65 -11.41 -10.95 -1.35
N TYR A 66 -10.22 -10.83 -0.77
CA TYR A 66 -9.52 -11.97 -0.19
C TYR A 66 -10.01 -12.31 1.22
N ASN A 67 -10.21 -11.32 2.08
CA ASN A 67 -10.61 -11.55 3.47
C ASN A 67 -12.01 -12.12 3.57
N ASP A 68 -12.93 -11.64 2.74
CA ASP A 68 -14.32 -12.13 2.68
C ASP A 68 -14.50 -13.31 1.68
N GLN A 69 -13.38 -13.77 1.08
CA GLN A 69 -13.34 -14.88 0.12
C GLN A 69 -14.28 -14.71 -1.09
N LEU A 70 -14.52 -13.48 -1.53
CA LEU A 70 -15.41 -13.14 -2.64
C LEU A 70 -14.98 -13.78 -3.96
N PHE A 71 -13.70 -14.11 -4.10
CA PHE A 71 -13.14 -14.82 -5.26
C PHE A 71 -13.75 -16.22 -5.46
N ARG A 72 -14.45 -16.78 -4.46
CA ARG A 72 -15.16 -18.05 -4.56
C ARG A 72 -16.48 -17.94 -5.31
N ASP A 73 -17.00 -16.72 -5.49
CA ASP A 73 -18.17 -16.43 -6.31
C ASP A 73 -17.79 -15.51 -7.50
N PRO A 74 -17.10 -16.05 -8.52
CA PRO A 74 -16.54 -15.28 -9.62
C PRO A 74 -17.54 -14.40 -10.39
N PRO A 75 -18.81 -14.77 -10.56
CA PRO A 75 -19.80 -13.91 -11.23
C PRO A 75 -20.05 -12.60 -10.52
N ASN A 76 -20.02 -12.60 -9.20
CA ASN A 76 -20.36 -11.43 -8.39
C ASN A 76 -19.16 -10.65 -7.86
N VAL A 77 -17.94 -11.21 -7.90
CA VAL A 77 -16.76 -10.59 -7.31
C VAL A 77 -16.52 -9.18 -7.80
N LEU A 78 -16.60 -8.95 -9.11
CA LEU A 78 -16.36 -7.61 -9.67
C LEU A 78 -17.39 -6.61 -9.16
N LYS A 79 -18.67 -6.94 -9.22
CA LYS A 79 -19.74 -6.06 -8.73
C LYS A 79 -19.54 -5.65 -7.28
N VAL A 80 -19.31 -6.63 -6.41
CA VAL A 80 -19.10 -6.36 -4.98
C VAL A 80 -17.87 -5.51 -4.74
N MET A 81 -16.75 -5.79 -5.44
CA MET A 81 -15.53 -5.00 -5.30
C MET A 81 -15.73 -3.55 -5.75
N LEU A 82 -16.47 -3.31 -6.82
CA LEU A 82 -16.76 -1.95 -7.29
C LEU A 82 -17.58 -1.18 -6.24
N GLU A 83 -18.62 -1.80 -5.69
CA GLU A 83 -19.42 -1.18 -4.61
C GLU A 83 -18.59 -0.88 -3.36
N VAL A 84 -17.69 -1.79 -2.98
CA VAL A 84 -16.80 -1.62 -1.83
C VAL A 84 -15.79 -0.50 -2.09
N GLY A 85 -15.19 -0.46 -3.28
CA GLY A 85 -14.23 0.58 -3.66
C GLY A 85 -14.86 1.98 -3.68
N GLU A 86 -16.06 2.13 -4.22
CA GLU A 86 -16.78 3.40 -4.23
C GLU A 86 -17.11 3.89 -2.82
N LYS A 87 -17.66 3.03 -1.96
CA LYS A 87 -17.95 3.35 -0.56
C LYS A 87 -16.68 3.76 0.21
N GLU A 88 -15.59 3.06 -0.01
CA GLU A 88 -14.32 3.39 0.63
C GLU A 88 -13.75 4.70 0.13
N PHE A 89 -13.86 4.99 -1.18
CA PHE A 89 -13.47 6.28 -1.74
C PHE A 89 -14.20 7.43 -1.02
N ASP A 90 -15.53 7.37 -0.92
CA ASP A 90 -16.32 8.41 -0.25
C ASP A 90 -15.95 8.53 1.23
N ARG A 91 -15.71 7.41 1.90
CA ARG A 91 -15.27 7.38 3.30
C ARG A 91 -13.90 8.05 3.49
N GLN A 92 -12.95 7.83 2.58
CA GLN A 92 -11.63 8.46 2.65
C GLN A 92 -11.69 9.94 2.26
N ALA A 93 -12.45 10.27 1.20
CA ALA A 93 -12.59 11.63 0.71
C ALA A 93 -13.25 12.57 1.75
N SER A 94 -14.09 12.03 2.64
CA SER A 94 -14.73 12.80 3.71
C SER A 94 -13.79 13.13 4.88
N LYS A 95 -12.60 12.54 4.95
CA LYS A 95 -11.66 12.79 6.05
C LYS A 95 -10.94 14.13 5.89
N PRO A 96 -10.98 15.02 6.88
CA PRO A 96 -10.38 16.37 6.76
C PRO A 96 -8.88 16.35 6.40
N TRP A 97 -8.14 15.36 6.91
CA TRP A 97 -6.69 15.27 6.66
C TRP A 97 -6.33 14.70 5.27
N MET A 98 -7.31 14.24 4.50
CA MET A 98 -7.10 13.78 3.12
C MET A 98 -7.03 14.92 2.11
N HIS A 99 -7.41 16.15 2.51
CA HIS A 99 -7.27 17.35 1.68
C HIS A 99 -7.73 17.16 0.23
N MET A 100 -8.96 16.67 0.04
CA MET A 100 -9.54 16.51 -1.30
C MET A 100 -9.81 17.86 -1.91
N ASN A 101 -9.15 18.15 -3.02
CA ASN A 101 -9.37 19.37 -3.81
C ASN A 101 -9.54 19.00 -5.28
N TYR A 102 -10.79 18.95 -5.72
CA TYR A 102 -11.15 18.55 -7.08
C TYR A 102 -10.63 19.50 -8.15
N SER A 103 -10.63 20.82 -7.87
CA SER A 103 -10.10 21.82 -8.81
C SER A 103 -8.59 21.66 -9.00
N GLN A 104 -7.84 21.43 -7.92
CA GLN A 104 -6.41 21.17 -7.98
C GLN A 104 -6.10 19.83 -8.66
N ALA A 105 -6.92 18.81 -8.41
CA ALA A 105 -6.80 17.52 -9.05
C ALA A 105 -7.12 17.56 -10.55
N GLN A 106 -7.84 18.58 -11.02
CA GLN A 106 -8.41 18.68 -12.37
C GLN A 106 -9.25 17.43 -12.73
N MET A 107 -9.94 16.87 -11.75
CA MET A 107 -10.77 15.67 -11.87
C MET A 107 -12.06 15.89 -11.08
N THR A 108 -13.15 15.41 -11.62
CA THR A 108 -14.42 15.31 -10.90
C THR A 108 -14.43 14.06 -10.02
N ARG A 109 -15.43 13.96 -9.13
CA ARG A 109 -15.66 12.72 -8.37
C ARG A 109 -15.86 11.52 -9.30
N GLU A 110 -16.61 11.70 -10.37
CA GLU A 110 -16.90 10.62 -11.33
C GLU A 110 -15.65 10.16 -12.07
N ASP A 111 -14.79 11.09 -12.52
CA ASP A 111 -13.50 10.75 -13.13
C ASP A 111 -12.64 9.89 -12.19
N MET A 112 -12.66 10.21 -10.89
CA MET A 112 -11.92 9.43 -9.88
C MET A 112 -12.51 8.05 -9.65
N LEU A 113 -13.84 7.95 -9.67
CA LEU A 113 -14.52 6.66 -9.58
C LEU A 113 -14.25 5.78 -10.81
N ASP A 114 -14.17 6.36 -11.99
CA ASP A 114 -13.79 5.63 -13.20
C ASP A 114 -12.37 5.06 -13.09
N VAL A 115 -11.42 5.83 -12.58
CA VAL A 115 -10.06 5.32 -12.30
C VAL A 115 -10.08 4.15 -11.31
N ILE A 116 -10.93 4.21 -10.28
CA ILE A 116 -11.09 3.12 -9.31
C ILE A 116 -11.69 1.88 -9.98
N ARG A 117 -12.73 2.06 -10.78
CA ARG A 117 -13.39 0.97 -11.54
C ARG A 117 -12.41 0.28 -12.47
N ASP A 118 -11.62 1.07 -13.22
CA ASP A 118 -10.59 0.55 -14.12
C ASP A 118 -9.51 -0.20 -13.36
N GLY A 119 -9.04 0.33 -12.23
CA GLY A 119 -8.05 -0.30 -11.37
C GLY A 119 -8.51 -1.65 -10.83
N ILE A 120 -9.73 -1.72 -10.30
CA ILE A 120 -10.34 -2.96 -9.78
C ILE A 120 -10.55 -3.97 -10.90
N THR A 121 -11.09 -3.52 -12.04
CA THR A 121 -11.35 -4.39 -13.20
C THR A 121 -10.04 -4.95 -13.75
N GLY A 122 -9.02 -4.12 -13.90
CA GLY A 122 -7.69 -4.52 -14.34
C GLY A 122 -7.03 -5.50 -13.36
N TYR A 123 -7.19 -5.29 -12.05
CA TYR A 123 -6.70 -6.22 -11.04
C TYR A 123 -7.35 -7.61 -11.19
N ILE A 124 -8.68 -7.68 -11.28
CA ILE A 124 -9.39 -8.95 -11.44
C ILE A 124 -8.99 -9.64 -12.76
N ALA A 125 -8.88 -8.89 -13.86
CA ALA A 125 -8.45 -9.45 -15.15
C ALA A 125 -7.05 -10.05 -15.05
N THR A 126 -6.12 -9.37 -14.38
CA THR A 126 -4.76 -9.86 -14.15
C THR A 126 -4.77 -11.13 -13.29
N MET A 127 -5.54 -11.14 -12.21
CA MET A 127 -5.64 -12.30 -11.33
C MET A 127 -6.25 -13.53 -12.06
N LYS A 128 -7.23 -13.31 -12.93
CA LYS A 128 -7.80 -14.37 -13.79
C LYS A 128 -6.76 -14.90 -14.78
N ALA A 129 -6.05 -14.01 -15.48
CA ALA A 129 -5.04 -14.39 -16.47
C ALA A 129 -3.91 -15.25 -15.86
N HIS A 130 -3.51 -14.95 -14.63
CA HIS A 130 -2.50 -15.70 -13.88
C HIS A 130 -3.05 -16.86 -13.04
N ARG A 131 -4.37 -17.13 -13.12
CA ARG A 131 -5.06 -18.19 -12.36
C ARG A 131 -4.92 -18.05 -10.84
N PHE A 132 -4.85 -16.84 -10.34
CA PHE A 132 -4.77 -16.56 -8.91
C PHE A 132 -6.13 -16.45 -8.23
N LEU A 133 -7.23 -16.30 -9.00
CA LEU A 133 -8.58 -16.36 -8.46
C LEU A 133 -8.94 -17.81 -8.18
N GLY A 134 -9.50 -18.04 -7.00
CA GLY A 134 -9.91 -19.39 -6.57
C GLY A 134 -8.85 -20.16 -5.80
N THR A 135 -7.63 -19.65 -5.67
CA THR A 135 -6.58 -20.21 -4.80
C THR A 135 -6.64 -19.60 -3.40
N TYR A 136 -5.98 -20.25 -2.43
CA TYR A 136 -5.85 -19.62 -1.11
C TYR A 136 -4.98 -18.37 -1.21
N ALA A 137 -5.53 -17.24 -0.84
CA ALA A 137 -4.82 -15.97 -0.81
C ALA A 137 -5.20 -15.15 0.42
N LYS A 138 -4.29 -14.29 0.85
CA LYS A 138 -4.49 -13.29 1.89
C LYS A 138 -3.97 -11.94 1.42
N ALA A 139 -4.69 -10.88 1.76
CA ALA A 139 -4.25 -9.51 1.56
C ALA A 139 -3.75 -8.88 2.85
N GLU A 140 -2.94 -7.82 2.71
CA GLU A 140 -2.41 -7.02 3.83
C GLU A 140 -1.70 -7.87 4.89
N VAL A 141 -0.84 -8.79 4.43
CA VAL A 141 -0.18 -9.75 5.32
C VAL A 141 1.02 -9.12 5.98
N ASN A 142 0.97 -9.02 7.29
CA ASN A 142 2.13 -8.61 8.08
C ASN A 142 3.16 -9.74 8.11
N LEU A 143 4.37 -9.43 7.67
CA LEU A 143 5.53 -10.30 7.71
C LEU A 143 6.49 -9.77 8.77
N VAL A 144 7.03 -10.65 9.58
CA VAL A 144 8.02 -10.32 10.62
C VAL A 144 9.13 -11.33 10.58
N GLY A 145 10.35 -10.85 10.47
CA GLY A 145 11.57 -11.63 10.56
C GLY A 145 12.54 -11.00 11.56
N TRP A 146 13.75 -11.58 11.64
CA TRP A 146 14.77 -11.11 12.55
C TRP A 146 16.13 -11.14 11.85
N ILE A 147 16.85 -10.02 11.86
CA ILE A 147 18.25 -10.00 11.41
C ILE A 147 19.11 -10.73 12.45
N ASP A 148 18.83 -10.48 13.71
CA ASP A 148 19.40 -11.15 14.86
C ASP A 148 18.38 -11.13 16.01
N LYS A 149 18.73 -11.67 17.16
CA LYS A 149 17.82 -11.76 18.33
C LYS A 149 17.30 -10.42 18.86
N TRP A 150 17.83 -9.29 18.39
CA TRP A 150 17.49 -7.96 18.91
C TRP A 150 16.85 -7.04 17.86
N ASN A 151 17.06 -7.33 16.57
CA ASN A 151 16.69 -6.46 15.47
C ASN A 151 15.57 -7.05 14.61
N PRO A 152 14.31 -6.84 14.99
CA PRO A 152 13.19 -7.27 14.19
C PRO A 152 13.10 -6.45 12.90
N ILE A 153 12.81 -7.15 11.82
CA ILE A 153 12.48 -6.57 10.53
C ILE A 153 11.06 -6.94 10.14
N GLY A 154 10.41 -6.08 9.41
CA GLY A 154 9.02 -6.30 9.06
C GLY A 154 8.66 -5.78 7.69
N GLY A 155 7.52 -6.22 7.22
CA GLY A 155 6.90 -5.77 5.99
C GLY A 155 5.42 -6.06 5.99
N ARG A 156 4.70 -5.43 5.09
CA ARG A 156 3.30 -5.75 4.82
C ARG A 156 3.15 -5.99 3.33
N ALA A 157 2.93 -7.25 2.98
CA ALA A 157 2.71 -7.64 1.59
C ALA A 157 1.25 -7.39 1.21
N ASP A 158 1.01 -6.74 0.09
CA ASP A 158 -0.34 -6.40 -0.39
C ASP A 158 -1.16 -7.66 -0.59
N THR A 159 -0.58 -8.68 -1.22
CA THR A 159 -1.25 -9.98 -1.40
C THR A 159 -0.25 -11.12 -1.42
N ILE A 160 -0.59 -12.21 -0.75
CA ILE A 160 0.14 -13.48 -0.80
C ILE A 160 -0.80 -14.55 -1.31
N VAL A 161 -0.39 -15.25 -2.37
CA VAL A 161 -1.13 -16.37 -2.96
C VAL A 161 -0.35 -17.66 -2.78
N LYS A 162 -0.96 -18.66 -2.13
CA LYS A 162 -0.37 -20.00 -2.02
C LYS A 162 -0.61 -20.77 -3.31
N ARG A 163 0.45 -21.30 -3.89
CA ARG A 163 0.38 -22.26 -4.98
C ARG A 163 0.43 -23.68 -4.42
N ASP A 164 -0.36 -24.57 -5.02
CA ASP A 164 -0.66 -25.89 -4.44
C ASP A 164 0.58 -26.76 -4.14
N ASP A 165 1.65 -26.61 -4.91
CA ASP A 165 2.84 -27.48 -4.82
C ASP A 165 4.19 -26.76 -4.85
N THR A 166 4.23 -25.49 -5.19
CA THR A 166 5.46 -24.77 -5.54
C THR A 166 5.81 -23.59 -4.67
N GLY A 167 5.07 -23.37 -3.57
CA GLY A 167 5.35 -22.27 -2.66
C GLY A 167 4.35 -21.14 -2.72
N VAL A 168 4.83 -19.91 -2.58
CA VAL A 168 4.02 -18.71 -2.42
C VAL A 168 4.38 -17.69 -3.47
N THR A 169 3.39 -16.97 -3.95
CA THR A 169 3.60 -15.78 -4.78
C THR A 169 3.24 -14.54 -3.98
N ILE A 170 4.17 -13.61 -3.87
CA ILE A 170 3.96 -12.29 -3.28
C ILE A 170 3.62 -11.33 -4.41
N ILE A 171 2.54 -10.60 -4.26
CA ILE A 171 2.06 -9.63 -5.23
C ILE A 171 2.03 -8.26 -4.54
N ASP A 172 2.68 -7.28 -5.17
CA ASP A 172 2.65 -5.88 -4.78
C ASP A 172 1.89 -5.11 -5.87
N GLY A 173 0.73 -4.58 -5.50
CA GLY A 173 -0.19 -3.93 -6.42
C GLY A 173 0.17 -2.46 -6.63
N LYS A 174 0.56 -2.07 -7.85
CA LYS A 174 0.84 -0.67 -8.18
C LYS A 174 -0.17 -0.14 -9.18
N ASN A 175 -1.03 0.76 -8.74
CA ASN A 175 -1.94 1.48 -9.62
C ASN A 175 -1.26 2.75 -10.15
N THR A 176 -0.54 2.62 -11.27
CA THR A 176 0.20 3.73 -11.87
C THR A 176 0.24 3.65 -13.38
N LYS A 177 0.24 4.82 -14.04
CA LYS A 177 0.47 4.95 -15.49
C LYS A 177 1.94 4.71 -15.86
N HIS A 178 2.86 4.84 -14.94
CA HIS A 178 4.31 4.76 -15.16
C HIS A 178 4.89 3.48 -14.54
N LYS A 179 4.57 2.32 -15.13
CA LYS A 179 4.95 1.00 -14.59
C LYS A 179 6.42 0.88 -14.18
N MET A 180 7.34 1.31 -15.03
CA MET A 180 8.79 1.19 -14.76
C MET A 180 9.28 2.04 -13.60
N LYS A 181 8.68 3.21 -13.36
CA LYS A 181 9.12 4.14 -12.31
C LYS A 181 8.81 3.66 -10.89
N TYR A 182 7.80 2.80 -10.74
CA TYR A 182 7.29 2.39 -9.43
C TYR A 182 7.50 0.90 -9.14
N THR A 183 8.20 0.19 -10.04
CA THR A 183 8.63 -1.18 -9.78
C THR A 183 9.84 -1.14 -8.86
N ASP A 184 9.68 -1.67 -7.65
CA ASP A 184 10.76 -1.79 -6.68
C ASP A 184 11.06 -3.26 -6.42
N PRO A 185 12.02 -3.84 -7.16
CA PRO A 185 12.36 -5.25 -7.01
C PRO A 185 12.96 -5.56 -5.63
N ASP A 186 13.58 -4.58 -4.97
CA ASP A 186 14.19 -4.78 -3.66
C ASP A 186 13.14 -4.85 -2.55
N GLN A 187 12.01 -4.16 -2.71
CA GLN A 187 10.84 -4.34 -1.84
C GLN A 187 10.34 -5.79 -1.86
N LEU A 188 10.23 -6.39 -3.05
CA LEU A 188 9.81 -7.79 -3.19
C LEU A 188 10.85 -8.77 -2.64
N ARG A 189 12.14 -8.48 -2.84
CA ARG A 189 13.24 -9.25 -2.22
C ARG A 189 13.19 -9.16 -0.71
N TRP A 190 12.92 -7.98 -0.17
CA TRP A 190 12.72 -7.79 1.27
C TRP A 190 11.58 -8.63 1.81
N TYR A 191 10.44 -8.67 1.13
CA TYR A 191 9.33 -9.53 1.53
C TYR A 191 9.69 -11.01 1.44
N ALA A 192 10.43 -11.43 0.42
CA ALA A 192 10.89 -12.80 0.29
C ALA A 192 11.85 -13.23 1.40
N LEU A 193 12.62 -12.31 1.95
CA LEU A 193 13.49 -12.59 3.13
C LEU A 193 12.69 -12.77 4.42
N LEU A 194 11.49 -12.20 4.51
CA LEU A 194 10.63 -12.26 5.68
C LEU A 194 9.72 -13.50 5.68
N PHE A 195 9.61 -14.19 4.54
CA PHE A 195 8.71 -15.32 4.35
C PHE A 195 9.45 -16.65 4.60
#